data_67dc3a042607b261f24409f53676fc80
#
_entry.id   67dc3a042607b261f24409f53676fc80
#
_cell.length_a   1.000
_cell.length_b   1.000
_cell.length_c   1.000
_cell.angle_alpha   90.00
_cell.angle_beta   90.00
_cell.angle_gamma   90.00
#
_symmetry.space_group_name_H-M   'P 1'
#
loop_
_entity.id
_entity.type
_entity.pdbx_description
1 polymer ?
#
loop_
_entity_poly.entity_id
_entity_poly.type
_entity_poly.pdbx_seq_one_letter_code
_entity_poly.pdbx_strand_id
1 'polypeptide(L)'
;MERRNAWLSYEEEDEKELEKLAKNYRTFLDAGKTERECVLELTREAEAAGYVSLENKLASGEQIKAGDKIYAVGMKKIMAMFHIGQEPIEKGMNILGAHIDSPRLDVKQNPLYEDTDLVYLDTHYYGGVKKYQWVALPLAIHGVIVKKDGTVVNVNVGEDEDDPVVYITDLLIHLAGKQLQKKAAEVIEGENLDILIGSRPLKEEKDEKKKEAVKNNVLRILGEKYGVEEEDFLSAELEIVPAGKARDCGLDRSMVAAYGQDDRVCAYTSFVAMLEMEAPKRTSCCLLTDKEEIGSVGATGMQSNFFENTVAELLEAMGCYSGLALRRTLKNSFMLSSDVSAGYDPAYGECFEKKNAAYLGRGIVLNKFTGARGKSGSNDANAEYVAKVRGIFDDSNVAFQTAELGKVDVGGGGTIAYIAALYGMNVIDSGVAVLSMHAPWEVTSKADIYEAKKAYKAFLENA
;
A
#
# COMPACT_ATOMS: atom_id res chain seq x y z
N MET A 1 -16.38 -7.95 -25.38
CA MET A 1 -17.55 -7.50 -24.58
C MET A 1 -17.19 -6.14 -24.00
N GLU A 2 -17.93 -5.11 -24.38
CA GLU A 2 -17.64 -3.75 -23.91
C GLU A 2 -18.41 -3.51 -22.60
N ARG A 3 -17.71 -3.17 -21.51
CA ARG A 3 -18.32 -2.80 -20.23
C ARG A 3 -18.65 -1.31 -20.23
N ARG A 4 -19.83 -0.95 -19.71
CA ARG A 4 -20.25 0.46 -19.62
C ARG A 4 -19.44 1.19 -18.55
N ASN A 5 -19.32 2.49 -18.72
CA ASN A 5 -18.79 3.37 -17.68
C ASN A 5 -19.76 3.36 -16.48
N ALA A 6 -19.25 3.10 -15.27
CA ALA A 6 -20.05 2.94 -14.06
C ALA A 6 -20.79 4.23 -13.67
N TRP A 7 -20.22 5.40 -13.95
CA TRP A 7 -20.89 6.69 -13.72
C TRP A 7 -22.27 6.82 -14.40
N LEU A 8 -22.50 6.08 -15.50
CA LEU A 8 -23.77 6.12 -16.20
C LEU A 8 -24.90 5.35 -15.51
N SER A 9 -24.58 4.59 -14.47
CA SER A 9 -25.54 3.78 -13.72
C SER A 9 -25.85 4.32 -12.32
N TYR A 10 -25.16 5.37 -11.89
CA TYR A 10 -25.31 5.91 -10.54
C TYR A 10 -26.52 6.82 -10.43
N GLU A 11 -27.27 6.63 -9.34
CA GLU A 11 -28.31 7.52 -8.85
C GLU A 11 -27.72 8.51 -7.83
N GLU A 12 -28.48 9.53 -7.43
CA GLU A 12 -28.02 10.57 -6.49
C GLU A 12 -27.48 10.02 -5.16
N GLU A 13 -28.03 8.90 -4.68
CA GLU A 13 -27.58 8.26 -3.44
C GLU A 13 -26.23 7.57 -3.62
N ASP A 14 -26.02 6.88 -4.75
CA ASP A 14 -24.72 6.29 -5.09
C ASP A 14 -23.63 7.35 -5.14
N GLU A 15 -23.90 8.51 -5.75
CA GLU A 15 -22.95 9.61 -5.84
C GLU A 15 -22.60 10.17 -4.45
N LYS A 16 -23.57 10.27 -3.53
CA LYS A 16 -23.33 10.71 -2.15
C LYS A 16 -22.44 9.73 -1.39
N GLU A 17 -22.72 8.43 -1.50
CA GLU A 17 -21.90 7.39 -0.86
C GLU A 17 -20.50 7.34 -1.45
N LEU A 18 -20.38 7.43 -2.76
CA LEU A 18 -19.11 7.50 -3.47
C LEU A 18 -18.26 8.70 -3.01
N GLU A 19 -18.82 9.89 -2.95
CA GLU A 19 -18.10 11.08 -2.50
C GLU A 19 -17.70 10.99 -1.02
N LYS A 20 -18.55 10.40 -0.18
CA LYS A 20 -18.22 10.12 1.22
C LYS A 20 -17.05 9.15 1.33
N LEU A 21 -17.08 8.05 0.57
CA LEU A 21 -15.99 7.07 0.54
C LEU A 21 -14.69 7.71 0.02
N ALA A 22 -14.75 8.44 -1.09
CA ALA A 22 -13.60 9.11 -1.68
C ALA A 22 -12.99 10.16 -0.75
N LYS A 23 -13.80 10.87 0.04
CA LYS A 23 -13.32 11.80 1.07
C LYS A 23 -12.58 11.07 2.18
N ASN A 24 -13.15 9.99 2.71
CA ASN A 24 -12.53 9.20 3.77
C ASN A 24 -11.24 8.55 3.28
N TYR A 25 -11.23 8.03 2.06
CA TYR A 25 -10.04 7.47 1.41
C TYR A 25 -8.91 8.49 1.29
N ARG A 26 -9.20 9.72 0.86
CA ARG A 26 -8.18 10.79 0.84
C ARG A 26 -7.64 11.11 2.24
N THR A 27 -8.50 11.11 3.25
CA THR A 27 -8.07 11.29 4.65
C THR A 27 -7.13 10.17 5.09
N PHE A 28 -7.45 8.92 4.72
CA PHE A 28 -6.58 7.77 4.99
C PHE A 28 -5.23 7.89 4.29
N LEU A 29 -5.20 8.28 3.01
CA LEU A 29 -3.95 8.49 2.26
C LEU A 29 -3.07 9.59 2.87
N ASP A 30 -3.69 10.64 3.42
CA ASP A 30 -2.98 11.72 4.09
C ASP A 30 -2.39 11.28 5.45
N ALA A 31 -3.08 10.38 6.15
CA ALA A 31 -2.65 9.87 7.47
C ALA A 31 -1.67 8.68 7.36
N GLY A 32 -1.74 7.91 6.27
CA GLY A 32 -1.00 6.67 6.08
C GLY A 32 -0.05 6.73 4.88
N LYS A 33 1.04 7.46 4.98
CA LYS A 33 2.05 7.53 3.91
C LYS A 33 3.12 6.45 3.99
N THR A 34 3.20 5.76 5.11
CA THR A 34 4.07 4.59 5.33
C THR A 34 3.23 3.39 5.75
N GLU A 35 3.76 2.18 5.61
CA GLU A 35 3.07 0.97 6.07
C GLU A 35 2.81 0.99 7.59
N ARG A 36 3.69 1.60 8.38
CA ARG A 36 3.48 1.78 9.83
C ARG A 36 2.29 2.69 10.13
N GLU A 37 2.21 3.80 9.42
CA GLU A 37 1.10 4.75 9.57
C GLU A 37 -0.22 4.15 9.09
N CYS A 38 -0.21 3.39 7.98
CA CYS A 38 -1.38 2.63 7.51
C CYS A 38 -1.88 1.67 8.60
N VAL A 39 -1.01 0.83 9.16
CA VAL A 39 -1.39 -0.12 10.22
C VAL A 39 -1.90 0.60 11.45
N LEU A 40 -1.28 1.71 11.85
CA LEU A 40 -1.70 2.50 13.01
C LEU A 40 -3.12 3.05 12.82
N GLU A 41 -3.39 3.68 11.67
CA GLU A 41 -4.70 4.29 11.37
C GLU A 41 -5.79 3.23 11.23
N LEU A 42 -5.52 2.14 10.48
CA LEU A 42 -6.48 1.05 10.31
C LEU A 42 -6.76 0.31 11.62
N THR A 43 -5.76 0.16 12.51
CA THR A 43 -5.97 -0.41 13.85
C THR A 43 -6.90 0.47 14.68
N ARG A 44 -6.67 1.79 14.69
CA ARG A 44 -7.53 2.76 15.39
C ARG A 44 -8.99 2.69 14.91
N GLU A 45 -9.20 2.62 13.61
CA GLU A 45 -10.55 2.50 13.03
C GLU A 45 -11.18 1.12 13.30
N ALA A 46 -10.41 0.03 13.25
CA ALA A 46 -10.88 -1.31 13.56
C ALA A 46 -11.34 -1.41 15.02
N GLU A 47 -10.56 -0.88 15.96
CA GLU A 47 -10.93 -0.86 17.38
C GLU A 47 -12.21 -0.04 17.62
N ALA A 48 -12.35 1.11 16.95
CA ALA A 48 -13.58 1.91 17.00
C ALA A 48 -14.81 1.18 16.45
N ALA A 49 -14.60 0.22 15.52
CA ALA A 49 -15.64 -0.66 14.96
C ALA A 49 -15.86 -1.96 15.76
N GLY A 50 -15.21 -2.09 16.93
CA GLY A 50 -15.38 -3.21 17.85
C GLY A 50 -14.50 -4.43 17.57
N TYR A 51 -13.45 -4.29 16.77
CA TYR A 51 -12.42 -5.33 16.65
C TYR A 51 -11.52 -5.35 17.89
N VAL A 52 -11.13 -6.53 18.32
CA VAL A 52 -10.29 -6.77 19.49
C VAL A 52 -8.98 -7.45 19.06
N SER A 53 -7.87 -7.04 19.64
CA SER A 53 -6.57 -7.67 19.38
C SER A 53 -6.59 -9.16 19.71
N LEU A 54 -6.07 -10.00 18.81
CA LEU A 54 -5.86 -11.43 19.04
C LEU A 54 -4.95 -11.67 20.27
N GLU A 55 -3.89 -10.87 20.42
CA GLU A 55 -2.99 -10.94 21.55
C GLU A 55 -3.74 -10.75 22.89
N ASN A 56 -4.63 -9.74 22.96
CA ASN A 56 -5.47 -9.50 24.13
C ASN A 56 -6.45 -10.67 24.41
N LYS A 57 -7.03 -11.25 23.37
CA LYS A 57 -7.91 -12.43 23.50
C LYS A 57 -7.15 -13.64 24.04
N LEU A 58 -5.96 -13.91 23.51
CA LEU A 58 -5.10 -14.99 23.99
C LEU A 58 -4.66 -14.76 25.45
N ALA A 59 -4.27 -13.54 25.80
CA ALA A 59 -3.86 -13.18 27.16
C ALA A 59 -5.00 -13.30 28.19
N SER A 60 -6.24 -13.01 27.79
CA SER A 60 -7.42 -13.17 28.67
C SER A 60 -7.88 -14.63 28.82
N GLY A 61 -7.47 -15.52 27.92
CA GLY A 61 -7.96 -16.89 27.84
C GLY A 61 -9.43 -17.02 27.41
N GLU A 62 -10.01 -15.94 26.88
CA GLU A 62 -11.37 -15.97 26.34
C GLU A 62 -11.42 -16.71 25.00
N GLN A 63 -12.36 -17.65 24.90
CA GLN A 63 -12.59 -18.40 23.68
C GLN A 63 -13.18 -17.49 22.57
N ILE A 64 -12.61 -17.59 21.38
CA ILE A 64 -13.12 -16.92 20.18
C ILE A 64 -14.28 -17.73 19.59
N LYS A 65 -15.37 -17.05 19.20
CA LYS A 65 -16.61 -17.65 18.71
C LYS A 65 -17.18 -16.90 17.51
N ALA A 66 -18.16 -17.49 16.86
CA ALA A 66 -18.89 -16.87 15.76
C ALA A 66 -19.43 -15.49 16.14
N GLY A 67 -19.20 -14.52 15.25
CA GLY A 67 -19.54 -13.10 15.41
C GLY A 67 -18.45 -12.26 16.04
N ASP A 68 -17.39 -12.85 16.61
CA ASP A 68 -16.25 -12.08 17.13
C ASP A 68 -15.49 -11.39 16.01
N LYS A 69 -15.04 -10.17 16.28
CA LYS A 69 -14.23 -9.33 15.40
C LYS A 69 -12.82 -9.24 15.99
N ILE A 70 -11.85 -9.79 15.30
CA ILE A 70 -10.49 -9.95 15.78
C ILE A 70 -9.50 -9.33 14.81
N TYR A 71 -8.44 -8.70 15.31
CA TYR A 71 -7.30 -8.29 14.50
C TYR A 71 -5.98 -8.75 15.09
N ALA A 72 -4.98 -8.91 14.24
CA ALA A 72 -3.59 -9.18 14.61
C ALA A 72 -2.66 -8.25 13.84
N VAL A 73 -1.60 -7.77 14.50
CA VAL A 73 -0.57 -6.89 13.91
C VAL A 73 0.79 -7.52 14.11
N GLY A 74 1.59 -7.60 13.05
CA GLY A 74 2.97 -8.04 13.07
C GLY A 74 3.95 -6.89 12.86
N MET A 75 4.89 -6.69 13.78
CA MET A 75 5.97 -5.70 13.69
C MET A 75 5.50 -4.28 13.30
N LYS A 76 4.22 -3.95 13.54
CA LYS A 76 3.56 -2.68 13.17
C LYS A 76 3.50 -2.39 11.67
N LYS A 77 3.67 -3.37 10.80
CA LYS A 77 3.76 -3.20 9.33
C LYS A 77 2.90 -4.19 8.54
N ILE A 78 2.29 -5.17 9.16
CA ILE A 78 1.39 -6.14 8.58
C ILE A 78 0.19 -6.33 9.50
N MET A 79 -1.00 -6.47 8.93
CA MET A 79 -2.24 -6.60 9.69
C MET A 79 -3.14 -7.69 9.08
N ALA A 80 -3.78 -8.48 9.94
CA ALA A 80 -4.85 -9.38 9.54
C ALA A 80 -6.08 -9.12 10.41
N MET A 81 -7.25 -9.00 9.78
CA MET A 81 -8.54 -8.84 10.46
C MET A 81 -9.43 -10.04 10.16
N PHE A 82 -10.20 -10.46 11.14
CA PHE A 82 -11.12 -11.58 11.03
C PHE A 82 -12.48 -11.19 11.59
N HIS A 83 -13.55 -11.50 10.86
CA HIS A 83 -14.89 -11.53 11.38
C HIS A 83 -15.36 -12.98 11.34
N ILE A 84 -15.51 -13.60 12.51
CA ILE A 84 -15.69 -15.04 12.64
C ILE A 84 -17.09 -15.44 12.16
N GLY A 85 -17.13 -16.36 11.20
CA GLY A 85 -18.36 -16.82 10.58
C GLY A 85 -19.15 -17.85 11.43
N GLN A 86 -20.34 -18.15 10.98
CA GLN A 86 -21.23 -19.17 11.60
C GLN A 86 -20.83 -20.60 11.23
N GLU A 87 -20.17 -20.80 10.10
CA GLU A 87 -19.71 -22.10 9.64
C GLU A 87 -18.36 -22.48 10.30
N PRO A 88 -18.08 -23.79 10.44
CA PRO A 88 -16.77 -24.24 10.90
C PRO A 88 -15.65 -23.65 10.02
N ILE A 89 -14.66 -23.05 10.63
CA ILE A 89 -13.58 -22.34 9.91
C ILE A 89 -12.78 -23.27 8.98
N GLU A 90 -12.73 -24.58 9.24
CA GLU A 90 -12.14 -25.58 8.34
C GLU A 90 -12.81 -25.66 6.94
N LYS A 91 -14.00 -25.10 6.77
CA LYS A 91 -14.60 -24.92 5.45
C LYS A 91 -13.89 -23.85 4.62
N GLY A 92 -13.02 -23.08 5.24
CA GLY A 92 -12.24 -22.00 4.64
C GLY A 92 -12.78 -20.62 4.95
N MET A 93 -12.02 -19.62 4.59
CA MET A 93 -12.33 -18.20 4.78
C MET A 93 -12.59 -17.52 3.43
N ASN A 94 -13.29 -16.38 3.45
CA ASN A 94 -13.31 -15.43 2.34
C ASN A 94 -12.29 -14.33 2.65
N ILE A 95 -11.26 -14.21 1.83
CA ILE A 95 -10.07 -13.38 2.11
C ILE A 95 -9.97 -12.26 1.09
N LEU A 96 -9.80 -11.03 1.59
CA LEU A 96 -9.32 -9.89 0.81
C LEU A 96 -7.85 -9.65 1.20
N GLY A 97 -6.95 -9.66 0.25
CA GLY A 97 -5.53 -9.43 0.49
C GLY A 97 -5.02 -8.28 -0.36
N ALA A 98 -4.32 -7.34 0.25
CA ALA A 98 -3.73 -6.16 -0.38
C ALA A 98 -2.38 -5.85 0.26
N HIS A 99 -1.56 -4.99 -0.38
CA HIS A 99 -0.37 -4.47 0.27
C HIS A 99 -0.52 -2.99 0.67
N ILE A 100 0.32 -2.54 1.58
CA ILE A 100 0.27 -1.20 2.16
C ILE A 100 1.59 -0.43 2.06
N ASP A 101 2.66 -1.09 1.59
CA ASP A 101 3.89 -0.44 1.17
C ASP A 101 3.71 0.19 -0.22
N SER A 102 4.59 1.12 -0.57
CA SER A 102 4.61 1.80 -1.89
C SER A 102 6.03 2.21 -2.23
N PRO A 103 6.36 2.39 -3.52
CA PRO A 103 7.69 2.86 -3.92
C PRO A 103 8.05 4.19 -3.28
N ARG A 104 9.27 4.30 -2.75
CA ARG A 104 9.75 5.45 -1.98
C ARG A 104 11.28 5.51 -1.93
N LEU A 105 11.82 6.40 -1.10
CA LEU A 105 13.25 6.40 -0.76
C LEU A 105 13.41 6.15 0.74
N ASP A 106 14.27 5.21 1.12
CA ASP A 106 14.62 4.93 2.50
C ASP A 106 15.93 5.65 2.87
N VAL A 107 15.98 6.27 4.05
CA VAL A 107 17.19 6.89 4.58
C VAL A 107 18.18 5.80 5.01
N LYS A 108 19.45 5.91 4.58
CA LYS A 108 20.52 4.96 4.96
C LYS A 108 20.86 5.03 6.45
N GLN A 109 21.60 4.06 6.99
CA GLN A 109 21.96 4.01 8.42
C GLN A 109 22.99 5.05 8.84
N ASN A 110 23.87 5.49 7.93
CA ASN A 110 24.82 6.57 8.16
C ASN A 110 24.56 7.67 7.12
N PRO A 111 23.45 8.41 7.25
CA PRO A 111 22.94 9.18 6.14
C PRO A 111 23.48 10.60 6.07
N LEU A 112 23.92 11.15 7.22
CA LEU A 112 24.12 12.59 7.36
C LEU A 112 25.51 13.03 6.94
N TYR A 113 25.61 13.88 5.93
CA TYR A 113 26.85 14.49 5.51
C TYR A 113 26.69 15.96 5.11
N GLU A 114 27.78 16.72 5.15
CA GLU A 114 27.87 18.10 4.68
C GLU A 114 28.92 18.21 3.58
N ASP A 115 28.55 18.87 2.49
CA ASP A 115 29.48 19.26 1.43
C ASP A 115 29.17 20.70 1.00
N THR A 116 30.19 21.55 1.01
CA THR A 116 30.12 22.95 0.54
C THR A 116 28.93 23.73 1.16
N ASP A 117 28.78 23.67 2.50
CA ASP A 117 27.75 24.33 3.28
C ASP A 117 26.30 23.84 2.97
N LEU A 118 26.16 22.68 2.38
CA LEU A 118 24.88 21.98 2.17
C LEU A 118 24.87 20.66 2.93
N VAL A 119 23.79 20.37 3.63
CA VAL A 119 23.60 19.13 4.38
C VAL A 119 22.58 18.24 3.71
N TYR A 120 22.94 16.97 3.59
CA TYR A 120 22.15 15.94 2.93
C TYR A 120 21.90 14.75 3.84
N LEU A 121 20.84 13.98 3.50
CA LEU A 121 20.62 12.61 3.93
C LEU A 121 20.79 11.67 2.74
N ASP A 122 21.72 10.74 2.84
CA ASP A 122 21.88 9.61 1.93
C ASP A 122 20.65 8.72 1.91
N THR A 123 20.18 8.33 0.73
CA THR A 123 19.02 7.44 0.56
C THR A 123 19.30 6.22 -0.30
N HIS A 124 18.39 5.26 -0.21
CA HIS A 124 18.28 4.13 -1.13
C HIS A 124 16.85 4.04 -1.62
N TYR A 125 16.60 3.94 -2.92
CA TYR A 125 15.24 3.76 -3.44
C TYR A 125 14.69 2.37 -3.11
N TYR A 126 13.37 2.32 -2.88
CA TYR A 126 12.59 1.13 -2.54
C TYR A 126 11.54 0.90 -3.63
N GLY A 127 11.46 -0.35 -4.15
CA GLY A 127 10.55 -0.70 -5.23
C GLY A 127 10.97 -0.21 -6.61
N GLY A 128 10.07 -0.30 -7.55
CA GLY A 128 10.28 0.05 -8.96
C GLY A 128 10.04 1.52 -9.26
N VAL A 129 11.07 2.37 -9.17
CA VAL A 129 10.97 3.82 -9.40
C VAL A 129 11.59 4.27 -10.72
N LYS A 130 10.97 5.23 -11.38
CA LYS A 130 11.62 6.07 -12.40
C LYS A 130 12.31 7.24 -11.68
N LYS A 131 13.60 7.12 -11.40
CA LYS A 131 14.37 8.05 -10.56
C LYS A 131 14.19 9.52 -10.94
N TYR A 132 14.07 9.83 -12.23
CA TYR A 132 13.86 11.20 -12.72
C TYR A 132 12.53 11.83 -12.32
N GLN A 133 11.56 11.05 -11.81
CA GLN A 133 10.30 11.58 -11.30
C GLN A 133 10.41 12.07 -9.85
N TRP A 134 11.50 11.75 -9.15
CA TRP A 134 11.70 12.03 -7.73
C TRP A 134 12.53 13.28 -7.45
N VAL A 135 13.13 13.88 -8.47
CA VAL A 135 13.89 15.13 -8.36
C VAL A 135 12.97 16.34 -8.60
N ALA A 136 13.37 17.49 -8.06
CA ALA A 136 12.71 18.79 -8.27
C ALA A 136 11.24 18.84 -7.83
N LEU A 137 10.88 18.11 -6.76
CA LEU A 137 9.56 18.17 -6.14
C LEU A 137 9.67 18.24 -4.61
N PRO A 138 8.68 18.82 -3.91
CA PRO A 138 8.63 18.81 -2.46
C PRO A 138 8.48 17.39 -1.92
N LEU A 139 9.29 17.04 -0.93
CA LEU A 139 9.29 15.74 -0.26
C LEU A 139 9.11 15.93 1.25
N ALA A 140 8.58 14.91 1.91
CA ALA A 140 8.36 14.80 3.34
C ALA A 140 9.19 13.65 3.91
N ILE A 141 9.48 13.71 5.21
CA ILE A 141 10.16 12.65 5.97
C ILE A 141 9.16 12.06 6.95
N HIS A 142 8.91 10.76 6.83
CA HIS A 142 8.05 10.00 7.74
C HIS A 142 8.81 8.84 8.36
N GLY A 143 8.36 8.37 9.51
CA GLY A 143 8.85 7.14 10.09
C GLY A 143 9.18 7.21 11.57
N VAL A 144 10.09 6.37 12.02
CA VAL A 144 10.44 6.24 13.44
C VAL A 144 11.94 6.16 13.64
N ILE A 145 12.39 6.69 14.78
CA ILE A 145 13.73 6.48 15.31
C ILE A 145 13.56 5.77 16.66
N VAL A 146 14.21 4.62 16.84
CA VAL A 146 14.16 3.88 18.11
C VAL A 146 15.49 4.04 18.83
N LYS A 147 15.48 4.71 19.97
CA LYS A 147 16.68 4.97 20.76
C LYS A 147 17.17 3.71 21.47
N LYS A 148 18.42 3.68 21.92
CA LYS A 148 19.04 2.54 22.63
C LYS A 148 18.29 2.10 23.88
N ASP A 149 17.56 3.01 24.54
CA ASP A 149 16.74 2.74 25.70
C ASP A 149 15.34 2.20 25.38
N GLY A 150 15.04 2.02 24.08
CA GLY A 150 13.75 1.55 23.57
C GLY A 150 12.73 2.67 23.33
N THR A 151 13.08 3.94 23.61
CA THR A 151 12.19 5.07 23.31
C THR A 151 11.95 5.18 21.81
N VAL A 152 10.68 5.20 21.40
CA VAL A 152 10.27 5.37 20.01
C VAL A 152 9.94 6.84 19.76
N VAL A 153 10.63 7.45 18.81
CA VAL A 153 10.41 8.81 18.34
C VAL A 153 9.75 8.76 16.97
N ASN A 154 8.52 9.26 16.86
CA ASN A 154 7.86 9.39 15.55
C ASN A 154 8.37 10.68 14.88
N VAL A 155 8.74 10.56 13.61
CA VAL A 155 9.19 11.66 12.76
C VAL A 155 8.16 11.87 11.65
N ASN A 156 7.66 13.10 11.56
CA ASN A 156 6.82 13.54 10.45
C ASN A 156 7.20 15.00 10.18
N VAL A 157 7.70 15.29 8.99
CA VAL A 157 8.15 16.61 8.55
C VAL A 157 7.77 16.82 7.09
N GLY A 158 7.03 17.87 6.79
CA GLY A 158 6.71 18.26 5.42
C GLY A 158 5.23 18.15 5.04
N GLU A 159 4.35 17.79 5.99
CA GLU A 159 2.92 17.62 5.73
C GLU A 159 2.06 18.80 6.19
N ASP A 160 2.42 19.46 7.26
CA ASP A 160 1.72 20.63 7.73
C ASP A 160 2.17 21.91 6.96
N GLU A 161 1.28 22.88 6.84
CA GLU A 161 1.55 24.13 6.09
C GLU A 161 2.76 24.91 6.65
N ASP A 162 3.02 24.78 7.95
CA ASP A 162 4.14 25.42 8.66
C ASP A 162 5.42 24.56 8.67
N ASP A 163 5.37 23.31 8.20
CA ASP A 163 6.53 22.44 8.12
C ASP A 163 7.43 22.80 6.94
N PRO A 164 8.75 22.70 7.10
CA PRO A 164 9.65 22.74 5.95
C PRO A 164 9.51 21.46 5.13
N VAL A 165 9.57 21.57 3.80
CA VAL A 165 9.76 20.42 2.93
C VAL A 165 11.24 20.12 2.72
N VAL A 166 11.56 18.88 2.35
CA VAL A 166 12.89 18.48 1.92
C VAL A 166 12.92 18.27 0.40
N TYR A 167 14.09 18.15 -0.22
CA TYR A 167 14.18 18.31 -1.67
C TYR A 167 15.36 17.53 -2.26
N ILE A 168 15.17 16.92 -3.42
CA ILE A 168 16.25 16.39 -4.24
C ILE A 168 16.49 17.36 -5.39
N THR A 169 17.69 17.90 -5.50
CA THR A 169 18.02 18.85 -6.55
C THR A 169 18.20 18.16 -7.91
N ASP A 170 17.90 18.85 -8.97
CA ASP A 170 18.26 18.45 -10.34
C ASP A 170 19.14 19.50 -11.00
N LEU A 171 19.88 19.10 -12.02
CA LEU A 171 20.79 19.97 -12.70
C LEU A 171 20.05 20.99 -13.58
N LEU A 172 20.43 22.25 -13.47
CA LEU A 172 19.98 23.34 -14.33
C LEU A 172 20.09 22.98 -15.82
N ILE A 173 19.03 23.21 -16.59
CA ILE A 173 18.94 22.88 -18.03
C ILE A 173 20.16 23.42 -18.84
N HIS A 174 20.67 24.59 -18.52
CA HIS A 174 21.81 25.18 -19.22
C HIS A 174 23.14 24.47 -18.96
N LEU A 175 23.23 23.63 -17.94
CA LEU A 175 24.39 22.79 -17.64
C LEU A 175 24.12 21.31 -17.98
N ALA A 176 22.89 20.93 -18.31
CA ALA A 176 22.44 19.54 -18.43
C ALA A 176 22.82 18.87 -19.78
N GLY A 177 23.64 19.48 -20.62
CA GLY A 177 23.93 18.97 -21.98
C GLY A 177 24.44 17.51 -22.02
N LYS A 178 25.25 17.08 -21.05
CA LYS A 178 25.70 15.68 -20.93
C LYS A 178 24.63 14.79 -20.29
N GLN A 179 23.90 15.30 -19.28
CA GLN A 179 22.83 14.57 -18.60
C GLN A 179 21.72 14.20 -19.58
N LEU A 180 21.27 15.13 -20.44
CA LEU A 180 20.22 14.91 -21.42
C LEU A 180 20.56 13.90 -22.54
N GLN A 181 21.85 13.52 -22.68
CA GLN A 181 22.27 12.49 -23.61
C GLN A 181 22.27 11.08 -23.02
N LYS A 182 22.07 10.95 -21.69
CA LYS A 182 21.95 9.66 -21.02
C LYS A 182 20.60 9.01 -21.32
N LYS A 183 20.53 7.68 -21.17
CA LYS A 183 19.24 6.98 -21.19
C LYS A 183 18.40 7.40 -19.97
N ALA A 184 17.08 7.39 -20.10
CA ALA A 184 16.18 7.76 -19.00
C ALA A 184 16.45 7.01 -17.69
N ALA A 185 16.85 5.73 -17.75
CA ALA A 185 17.24 4.95 -16.57
C ALA A 185 18.54 5.41 -15.88
N GLU A 186 19.36 6.17 -16.59
CA GLU A 186 20.70 6.63 -16.18
C GLU A 186 20.75 8.14 -15.96
N VAL A 187 19.70 8.88 -16.34
CA VAL A 187 19.68 10.35 -16.30
C VAL A 187 19.81 10.88 -14.88
N ILE A 188 19.26 10.18 -13.90
CA ILE A 188 19.47 10.35 -12.46
C ILE A 188 20.11 9.07 -11.93
N GLU A 189 21.24 9.18 -11.29
CA GLU A 189 21.95 8.07 -10.65
C GLU A 189 21.34 7.80 -9.28
N GLY A 190 21.29 6.53 -8.83
CA GLY A 190 20.69 6.17 -7.53
C GLY A 190 21.37 6.86 -6.35
N GLU A 191 22.70 6.96 -6.39
CA GLU A 191 23.47 7.65 -5.34
C GLU A 191 23.31 9.19 -5.35
N ASN A 192 22.61 9.76 -6.33
CA ASN A 192 22.30 11.20 -6.38
C ASN A 192 20.86 11.51 -5.92
N LEU A 193 20.15 10.53 -5.35
CA LEU A 193 18.84 10.73 -4.75
C LEU A 193 18.94 11.19 -3.27
N ASP A 194 19.95 12.01 -2.97
CA ASP A 194 20.19 12.51 -1.63
C ASP A 194 19.30 13.71 -1.31
N ILE A 195 18.80 13.72 -0.11
CA ILE A 195 17.82 14.71 0.36
C ILE A 195 18.54 15.92 0.94
N LEU A 196 18.40 17.07 0.32
CA LEU A 196 18.85 18.35 0.85
C LEU A 196 17.98 18.76 2.05
N ILE A 197 18.62 18.93 3.23
CA ILE A 197 17.92 19.22 4.49
C ILE A 197 18.41 20.48 5.19
N GLY A 198 19.47 21.13 4.74
CA GLY A 198 19.98 22.33 5.40
C GLY A 198 21.11 23.04 4.68
N SER A 199 21.21 24.37 4.94
CA SER A 199 22.29 25.22 4.41
C SER A 199 22.69 26.34 5.38
N ARG A 200 22.18 26.33 6.63
CA ARG A 200 22.42 27.40 7.60
C ARG A 200 23.43 26.96 8.67
N PRO A 201 24.62 27.59 8.76
CA PRO A 201 25.62 27.24 9.77
C PRO A 201 25.20 27.66 11.19
N LEU A 202 25.72 26.96 12.19
CA LEU A 202 25.56 27.32 13.60
C LEU A 202 26.40 28.58 13.91
N LYS A 203 25.77 29.63 14.41
CA LYS A 203 26.42 30.95 14.63
C LYS A 203 27.45 30.99 15.75
N GLU A 204 27.43 30.04 16.69
CA GLU A 204 28.29 30.04 17.87
C GLU A 204 29.69 29.46 17.62
N GLU A 205 29.90 28.86 16.46
CA GLU A 205 31.20 28.32 16.06
C GLU A 205 32.09 29.45 15.50
N LYS A 206 32.80 30.09 16.37
CA LYS A 206 33.77 31.15 15.99
C LYS A 206 35.07 30.65 15.39
N ASP A 207 35.25 29.34 15.24
CA ASP A 207 36.48 28.75 14.71
C ASP A 207 36.22 28.35 13.24
N GLU A 208 36.77 29.15 12.32
CA GLU A 208 36.75 28.89 10.86
C GLU A 208 37.39 27.55 10.45
N LYS A 209 37.98 26.82 11.40
CA LYS A 209 38.56 25.47 11.21
C LYS A 209 37.59 24.34 11.57
N LYS A 210 36.44 24.63 12.18
CA LYS A 210 35.42 23.60 12.45
C LYS A 210 34.69 23.24 11.17
N LYS A 211 34.92 22.03 10.71
CA LYS A 211 34.19 21.40 9.62
C LYS A 211 32.78 21.11 10.07
N GLU A 212 31.81 21.12 9.11
CA GLU A 212 30.43 20.66 9.31
C GLU A 212 29.56 21.57 10.19
N ALA A 213 29.70 22.89 10.08
CA ALA A 213 28.91 23.85 10.87
C ALA A 213 27.39 23.83 10.55
N VAL A 214 27.03 23.49 9.32
CA VAL A 214 25.63 23.34 8.89
C VAL A 214 25.05 22.05 9.43
N LYS A 215 25.80 20.94 9.35
CA LYS A 215 25.43 19.64 9.92
C LYS A 215 25.18 19.74 11.43
N ASN A 216 26.07 20.44 12.15
CA ASN A 216 25.91 20.68 13.58
C ASN A 216 24.62 21.46 13.90
N ASN A 217 24.25 22.42 13.05
CA ASN A 217 22.97 23.13 13.22
C ASN A 217 21.76 22.22 12.98
N VAL A 218 21.80 21.35 11.96
CA VAL A 218 20.73 20.36 11.73
C VAL A 218 20.63 19.39 12.90
N LEU A 219 21.75 18.86 13.40
CA LEU A 219 21.76 17.99 14.58
C LEU A 219 21.20 18.69 15.82
N ARG A 220 21.51 19.98 16.02
CA ARG A 220 20.89 20.77 17.11
C ARG A 220 19.38 20.83 16.96
N ILE A 221 18.86 21.10 15.75
CA ILE A 221 17.41 21.17 15.48
C ILE A 221 16.75 19.80 15.75
N LEU A 222 17.36 18.69 15.30
CA LEU A 222 16.88 17.34 15.55
C LEU A 222 16.89 17.01 17.05
N GLY A 223 17.96 17.42 17.76
CA GLY A 223 18.05 17.28 19.22
C GLY A 223 16.98 18.07 19.97
N GLU A 224 16.73 19.32 19.56
CA GLU A 224 15.71 20.18 20.22
C GLU A 224 14.28 19.72 19.93
N LYS A 225 13.97 19.32 18.68
CA LYS A 225 12.59 18.93 18.29
C LYS A 225 12.26 17.49 18.69
N TYR A 226 13.19 16.57 18.54
CA TYR A 226 12.97 15.12 18.67
C TYR A 226 13.80 14.43 19.75
N GLY A 227 14.77 15.12 20.34
CA GLY A 227 15.73 14.52 21.29
C GLY A 227 16.65 13.50 20.65
N VAL A 228 16.94 13.62 19.35
CA VAL A 228 17.70 12.65 18.52
C VAL A 228 19.13 13.13 18.35
N GLU A 229 20.07 12.20 18.47
CA GLU A 229 21.49 12.36 18.17
C GLU A 229 21.85 11.65 16.87
N GLU A 230 23.02 11.96 16.27
CA GLU A 230 23.44 11.35 15.00
C GLU A 230 23.51 9.82 15.06
N GLU A 231 23.93 9.25 16.19
CA GLU A 231 24.02 7.80 16.39
C GLU A 231 22.62 7.12 16.35
N ASP A 232 21.55 7.82 16.65
CA ASP A 232 20.19 7.27 16.66
C ASP A 232 19.69 6.90 15.24
N PHE A 233 20.28 7.45 14.17
CA PHE A 233 19.99 7.04 12.79
C PHE A 233 20.31 5.57 12.51
N LEU A 234 21.22 4.93 13.27
CA LEU A 234 21.54 3.52 13.12
C LEU A 234 20.33 2.59 13.35
N SER A 235 19.35 3.05 14.12
CA SER A 235 18.09 2.34 14.42
C SER A 235 16.86 3.15 13.99
N ALA A 236 16.97 3.88 12.89
CA ALA A 236 15.88 4.60 12.26
C ALA A 236 15.27 3.80 11.11
N GLU A 237 13.97 3.97 10.93
CA GLU A 237 13.23 3.64 9.71
C GLU A 237 12.56 4.93 9.24
N LEU A 238 13.25 5.67 8.39
CA LEU A 238 12.80 6.95 7.84
C LEU A 238 12.60 6.82 6.34
N GLU A 239 11.42 7.18 5.89
CA GLU A 239 10.96 7.09 4.53
C GLU A 239 10.74 8.50 3.98
N ILE A 240 11.22 8.74 2.77
CA ILE A 240 11.05 9.97 2.04
C ILE A 240 9.95 9.74 1.01
N VAL A 241 8.91 10.53 1.12
CA VAL A 241 7.69 10.43 0.33
C VAL A 241 7.29 11.79 -0.26
N PRO A 242 6.46 11.87 -1.30
CA PRO A 242 5.96 13.13 -1.81
C PRO A 242 5.19 13.91 -0.75
N ALA A 243 5.57 15.17 -0.53
CA ALA A 243 4.87 16.08 0.37
C ALA A 243 3.52 16.53 -0.23
N GLY A 244 2.52 16.65 0.60
CA GLY A 244 1.22 17.19 0.23
C GLY A 244 0.09 16.15 0.25
N LYS A 245 -1.14 16.68 0.30
CA LYS A 245 -2.35 15.91 0.55
C LYS A 245 -2.96 15.34 -0.73
N ALA A 246 -3.66 14.21 -0.62
CA ALA A 246 -4.51 13.64 -1.66
C ALA A 246 -5.58 14.64 -2.10
N ARG A 247 -5.83 14.73 -3.42
CA ARG A 247 -6.76 15.70 -4.01
C ARG A 247 -7.70 15.07 -5.01
N ASP A 248 -8.87 15.71 -5.18
CA ASP A 248 -9.68 15.47 -6.36
C ASP A 248 -8.89 15.84 -7.62
N CYS A 249 -9.00 15.02 -8.65
CA CYS A 249 -8.34 15.19 -9.93
C CYS A 249 -9.37 15.29 -11.06
N GLY A 250 -9.04 16.10 -12.07
CA GLY A 250 -9.96 16.46 -13.16
C GLY A 250 -10.86 17.64 -12.82
N LEU A 251 -11.31 18.38 -13.84
CA LEU A 251 -12.21 19.52 -13.65
C LEU A 251 -13.58 19.11 -13.11
N ASP A 252 -13.99 17.89 -13.42
CA ASP A 252 -15.23 17.26 -12.96
C ASP A 252 -15.07 16.55 -11.59
N ARG A 253 -13.85 16.55 -11.02
CA ARG A 253 -13.52 15.94 -9.74
C ARG A 253 -13.81 14.43 -9.65
N SER A 254 -13.81 13.74 -10.79
CA SER A 254 -14.17 12.33 -10.89
C SER A 254 -13.07 11.35 -10.47
N MET A 255 -11.87 11.86 -10.21
CA MET A 255 -10.69 11.07 -9.89
C MET A 255 -10.03 11.54 -8.59
N VAL A 256 -9.13 10.72 -8.04
CA VAL A 256 -8.23 11.06 -6.94
C VAL A 256 -6.80 11.04 -7.44
N ALA A 257 -6.03 12.09 -7.14
CA ALA A 257 -4.59 12.13 -7.34
C ALA A 257 -3.90 12.11 -5.97
N ALA A 258 -3.01 11.13 -5.76
CA ALA A 258 -2.28 10.96 -4.51
C ALA A 258 -1.05 10.09 -4.69
N TYR A 259 -0.15 10.13 -3.70
CA TYR A 259 0.94 9.18 -3.54
C TYR A 259 0.43 7.86 -2.96
N GLY A 260 0.96 6.75 -3.47
CA GLY A 260 0.80 5.42 -2.87
C GLY A 260 -0.61 4.85 -3.00
N GLN A 261 -1.34 5.15 -4.08
CA GLN A 261 -2.61 4.50 -4.37
C GLN A 261 -2.42 3.03 -4.75
N ASP A 262 -1.27 2.68 -5.28
CA ASP A 262 -0.73 1.33 -5.37
C ASP A 262 -0.10 0.93 -4.02
N ASP A 263 -0.68 0.01 -3.20
CA ASP A 263 -2.01 -0.61 -3.38
C ASP A 263 -2.98 -0.17 -2.25
N ARG A 264 -2.74 1.00 -1.67
CA ARG A 264 -3.57 1.52 -0.56
C ARG A 264 -5.03 1.73 -0.97
N VAL A 265 -5.32 1.88 -2.25
CA VAL A 265 -6.71 1.97 -2.72
C VAL A 265 -7.45 0.66 -2.50
N CYS A 266 -6.83 -0.48 -2.82
CA CYS A 266 -7.44 -1.79 -2.59
C CYS A 266 -7.38 -2.17 -1.11
N ALA A 267 -6.31 -1.80 -0.40
CA ALA A 267 -6.20 -2.01 1.04
C ALA A 267 -7.34 -1.31 1.81
N TYR A 268 -7.55 -0.01 1.54
CA TYR A 268 -8.59 0.77 2.22
C TYR A 268 -10.01 0.29 1.86
N THR A 269 -10.29 0.02 0.59
CA THR A 269 -11.61 -0.47 0.17
C THR A 269 -11.90 -1.88 0.69
N SER A 270 -10.91 -2.74 0.82
CA SER A 270 -11.02 -4.05 1.50
C SER A 270 -11.31 -3.89 2.99
N PHE A 271 -10.61 -2.97 3.65
CA PHE A 271 -10.81 -2.65 5.05
C PHE A 271 -12.24 -2.12 5.31
N VAL A 272 -12.71 -1.16 4.51
CA VAL A 272 -14.07 -0.61 4.64
C VAL A 272 -15.13 -1.70 4.40
N ALA A 273 -14.93 -2.58 3.42
CA ALA A 273 -15.83 -3.72 3.18
C ALA A 273 -15.93 -4.64 4.41
N MET A 274 -14.80 -4.90 5.10
CA MET A 274 -14.79 -5.65 6.36
C MET A 274 -15.57 -4.94 7.49
N LEU A 275 -15.47 -3.61 7.58
CA LEU A 275 -16.18 -2.84 8.61
C LEU A 275 -17.70 -2.82 8.37
N GLU A 276 -18.11 -2.73 7.09
CA GLU A 276 -19.53 -2.67 6.69
C GLU A 276 -20.24 -4.04 6.68
N MET A 277 -19.50 -5.13 6.84
CA MET A 277 -20.08 -6.46 6.84
C MET A 277 -20.72 -6.79 8.18
N GLU A 278 -21.96 -7.31 8.16
CA GLU A 278 -22.70 -7.63 9.39
C GLU A 278 -22.32 -9.02 9.93
N ALA A 279 -23.00 -10.06 9.56
CA ALA A 279 -22.79 -11.40 10.12
C ALA A 279 -22.34 -12.38 9.03
N PRO A 280 -21.04 -12.71 8.92
CA PRO A 280 -20.56 -13.59 7.87
C PRO A 280 -21.03 -15.04 8.09
N LYS A 281 -21.37 -15.71 7.01
CA LYS A 281 -21.61 -17.13 7.02
C LYS A 281 -20.30 -17.90 7.15
N ARG A 282 -19.33 -17.61 6.28
CA ARG A 282 -17.94 -18.07 6.37
C ARG A 282 -17.10 -16.99 7.09
N THR A 283 -16.09 -17.39 7.79
CA THR A 283 -15.15 -16.42 8.38
C THR A 283 -14.57 -15.54 7.28
N SER A 284 -14.68 -14.24 7.46
CA SER A 284 -14.08 -13.25 6.56
C SER A 284 -12.74 -12.77 7.09
N CYS A 285 -11.81 -12.53 6.19
CA CYS A 285 -10.47 -12.04 6.53
C CYS A 285 -10.09 -10.88 5.60
N CYS A 286 -9.45 -9.84 6.17
CA CYS A 286 -8.72 -8.82 5.43
C CYS A 286 -7.26 -8.90 5.84
N LEU A 287 -6.36 -9.20 4.90
CA LEU A 287 -4.93 -9.35 5.09
C LEU A 287 -4.21 -8.22 4.36
N LEU A 288 -3.51 -7.37 5.12
CA LEU A 288 -2.79 -6.21 4.62
C LEU A 288 -1.30 -6.42 4.87
N THR A 289 -0.53 -6.59 3.79
CA THR A 289 0.88 -6.98 3.84
C THR A 289 1.81 -5.83 3.52
N ASP A 290 3.05 -5.96 3.90
CA ASP A 290 4.18 -5.09 3.59
C ASP A 290 5.08 -5.77 2.54
N LYS A 291 6.01 -5.04 1.95
CA LYS A 291 7.10 -5.54 1.10
C LYS A 291 6.69 -6.15 -0.25
N GLU A 292 5.48 -5.91 -0.72
CA GLU A 292 5.07 -6.37 -2.05
C GLU A 292 6.01 -5.81 -3.10
N GLU A 293 6.29 -4.52 -3.05
CA GLU A 293 7.09 -3.74 -3.98
C GLU A 293 8.56 -4.20 -4.11
N ILE A 294 9.03 -5.02 -3.17
CA ILE A 294 10.36 -5.61 -3.19
C ILE A 294 10.33 -7.15 -3.19
N GLY A 295 9.20 -7.74 -3.59
CA GLY A 295 9.05 -9.19 -3.80
C GLY A 295 8.47 -9.95 -2.62
N SER A 296 7.79 -9.29 -1.68
CA SER A 296 7.07 -9.91 -0.55
C SER A 296 7.94 -10.71 0.43
N VAL A 297 9.26 -10.55 0.40
CA VAL A 297 10.22 -11.28 1.24
C VAL A 297 10.49 -10.51 2.53
N GLY A 298 10.54 -11.23 3.64
CA GLY A 298 10.80 -10.67 4.97
C GLY A 298 9.64 -10.90 5.94
N ALA A 299 9.85 -10.56 7.21
CA ALA A 299 8.96 -10.94 8.32
C ALA A 299 7.55 -10.31 8.26
N THR A 300 7.38 -9.25 7.48
CA THR A 300 6.12 -8.53 7.31
C THR A 300 5.52 -8.66 5.90
N GLY A 301 6.25 -9.31 4.96
CA GLY A 301 5.77 -9.60 3.61
C GLY A 301 4.85 -10.82 3.57
N MET A 302 4.16 -11.01 2.44
CA MET A 302 3.26 -12.15 2.25
C MET A 302 3.97 -13.51 2.31
N GLN A 303 5.27 -13.58 2.04
CA GLN A 303 6.08 -14.80 2.16
C GLN A 303 6.47 -15.13 3.60
N SER A 304 6.12 -14.27 4.58
CA SER A 304 6.33 -14.58 6.00
C SER A 304 5.33 -15.62 6.50
N ASN A 305 5.62 -16.19 7.67
CA ASN A 305 4.68 -17.08 8.36
C ASN A 305 3.62 -16.31 9.18
N PHE A 306 3.56 -14.99 9.09
CA PHE A 306 2.63 -14.18 9.89
C PHE A 306 1.18 -14.64 9.72
N PHE A 307 0.72 -14.77 8.49
CA PHE A 307 -0.66 -15.15 8.20
C PHE A 307 -0.98 -16.57 8.70
N GLU A 308 -0.12 -17.56 8.39
CA GLU A 308 -0.31 -18.94 8.82
C GLU A 308 -0.28 -19.07 10.35
N ASN A 309 0.67 -18.40 11.01
CA ASN A 309 0.76 -18.39 12.48
C ASN A 309 -0.48 -17.74 13.11
N THR A 310 -0.94 -16.60 12.56
CA THR A 310 -2.14 -15.92 13.05
C THR A 310 -3.39 -16.81 12.93
N VAL A 311 -3.54 -17.53 11.82
CA VAL A 311 -4.65 -18.49 11.65
C VAL A 311 -4.51 -19.67 12.62
N ALA A 312 -3.30 -20.15 12.90
CA ALA A 312 -3.07 -21.20 13.87
C ALA A 312 -3.47 -20.79 15.31
N GLU A 313 -3.06 -19.59 15.73
CA GLU A 313 -3.45 -19.01 17.03
C GLU A 313 -4.97 -18.76 17.12
N LEU A 314 -5.58 -18.32 16.02
CA LEU A 314 -7.03 -18.16 15.94
C LEU A 314 -7.75 -19.50 16.15
N LEU A 315 -7.31 -20.57 15.46
CA LEU A 315 -7.85 -21.93 15.62
C LEU A 315 -7.69 -22.46 17.05
N GLU A 316 -6.54 -22.19 17.68
CA GLU A 316 -6.29 -22.58 19.08
C GLU A 316 -7.26 -21.86 20.03
N ALA A 317 -7.41 -20.54 19.87
CA ALA A 317 -8.35 -19.74 20.67
C ALA A 317 -9.83 -20.12 20.42
N MET A 318 -10.14 -20.70 19.26
CA MET A 318 -11.46 -21.29 18.96
C MET A 318 -11.62 -22.71 19.52
N GLY A 319 -10.56 -23.33 20.06
CA GLY A 319 -10.56 -24.70 20.58
C GLY A 319 -10.62 -25.79 19.50
N CYS A 320 -10.21 -25.49 18.26
CA CYS A 320 -10.27 -26.41 17.13
C CYS A 320 -8.94 -26.59 16.39
N TYR A 321 -7.82 -26.17 16.99
CA TYR A 321 -6.51 -26.30 16.35
C TYR A 321 -6.09 -27.77 16.17
N SER A 322 -5.63 -28.06 14.98
CA SER A 322 -4.73 -29.19 14.66
C SER A 322 -3.96 -28.82 13.38
N GLY A 323 -2.81 -29.45 13.15
CA GLY A 323 -2.08 -29.23 11.90
C GLY A 323 -2.87 -29.59 10.64
N LEU A 324 -3.92 -30.42 10.75
CA LEU A 324 -4.82 -30.74 9.64
C LEU A 324 -5.95 -29.69 9.51
N ALA A 325 -6.48 -29.20 10.64
CA ALA A 325 -7.47 -28.13 10.65
C ALA A 325 -6.91 -26.86 10.00
N LEU A 326 -5.69 -26.44 10.37
CA LEU A 326 -5.00 -25.31 9.75
C LEU A 326 -4.89 -25.46 8.24
N ARG A 327 -4.38 -26.61 7.76
CA ARG A 327 -4.23 -26.86 6.33
C ARG A 327 -5.57 -26.88 5.57
N ARG A 328 -6.63 -27.41 6.17
CA ARG A 328 -7.98 -27.40 5.60
C ARG A 328 -8.53 -25.99 5.54
N THR A 329 -8.38 -25.21 6.59
CA THR A 329 -8.82 -23.82 6.64
C THR A 329 -8.18 -23.03 5.50
N LEU A 330 -6.86 -23.07 5.36
CA LEU A 330 -6.15 -22.35 4.31
C LEU A 330 -6.52 -22.86 2.90
N LYS A 331 -6.47 -24.19 2.67
CA LYS A 331 -6.77 -24.79 1.36
C LYS A 331 -8.19 -24.50 0.87
N ASN A 332 -9.17 -24.54 1.78
CA ASN A 332 -10.58 -24.36 1.43
C ASN A 332 -11.01 -22.89 1.31
N SER A 333 -10.08 -21.96 1.52
CA SER A 333 -10.33 -20.52 1.43
C SER A 333 -10.46 -20.05 -0.01
N PHE A 334 -11.17 -18.93 -0.19
CA PHE A 334 -11.25 -18.15 -1.40
C PHE A 334 -10.60 -16.80 -1.16
N MET A 335 -9.85 -16.28 -2.13
CA MET A 335 -9.17 -15.00 -1.99
C MET A 335 -9.35 -14.14 -3.23
N LEU A 336 -9.68 -12.87 -3.01
CA LEU A 336 -9.38 -11.80 -3.94
C LEU A 336 -8.03 -11.21 -3.50
N SER A 337 -7.01 -11.38 -4.33
CA SER A 337 -5.74 -10.70 -4.21
C SER A 337 -5.95 -9.31 -4.80
N SER A 338 -6.22 -8.37 -3.89
CA SER A 338 -6.56 -7.02 -4.29
C SER A 338 -5.26 -6.28 -4.56
N ASP A 339 -4.96 -6.06 -5.83
CA ASP A 339 -3.79 -5.32 -6.29
C ASP A 339 -4.21 -4.53 -7.53
N VAL A 340 -3.70 -3.32 -7.66
CA VAL A 340 -4.09 -2.40 -8.74
C VAL A 340 -3.71 -2.93 -10.12
N SER A 341 -4.38 -2.45 -11.14
CA SER A 341 -4.11 -2.80 -12.53
C SER A 341 -3.69 -1.59 -13.33
N ALA A 342 -2.78 -1.76 -14.29
CA ALA A 342 -2.34 -0.67 -15.14
C ALA A 342 -3.51 -0.11 -15.97
N GLY A 343 -3.90 1.13 -15.69
CA GLY A 343 -4.95 1.84 -16.41
C GLY A 343 -4.53 2.14 -17.84
N TYR A 344 -5.43 1.93 -18.81
CA TYR A 344 -5.17 2.31 -20.19
C TYR A 344 -5.00 3.83 -20.33
N ASP A 345 -3.81 4.24 -20.72
CA ASP A 345 -3.50 5.63 -21.04
C ASP A 345 -3.37 5.79 -22.56
N PRO A 346 -4.23 6.63 -23.20
CA PRO A 346 -4.14 6.88 -24.63
C PRO A 346 -2.79 7.43 -25.11
N ALA A 347 -2.04 8.13 -24.23
CA ALA A 347 -0.71 8.65 -24.54
C ALA A 347 0.34 7.54 -24.70
N TYR A 348 0.07 6.35 -24.16
CA TYR A 348 0.95 5.17 -24.19
C TYR A 348 0.20 3.94 -24.72
N GLY A 349 -0.79 4.15 -25.58
CA GLY A 349 -1.68 3.11 -26.08
C GLY A 349 -0.97 1.91 -26.75
N GLU A 350 0.25 2.10 -27.24
CA GLU A 350 1.07 1.04 -27.83
C GLU A 350 1.53 -0.02 -26.81
N CYS A 351 1.52 0.31 -25.51
CA CYS A 351 1.88 -0.62 -24.44
C CYS A 351 0.75 -1.58 -24.04
N PHE A 352 -0.46 -1.37 -24.56
CA PHE A 352 -1.68 -2.10 -24.18
C PHE A 352 -2.33 -2.86 -25.35
N GLU A 353 -3.02 -3.94 -25.02
CA GLU A 353 -3.99 -4.58 -25.93
C GLU A 353 -5.41 -4.12 -25.51
N LYS A 354 -6.05 -3.30 -26.36
CA LYS A 354 -7.30 -2.57 -26.01
C LYS A 354 -8.46 -3.45 -25.55
N LYS A 355 -8.55 -4.71 -25.99
CA LYS A 355 -9.65 -5.60 -25.58
C LYS A 355 -9.48 -6.16 -24.17
N ASN A 356 -8.23 -6.18 -23.70
CA ASN A 356 -7.81 -6.74 -22.44
C ASN A 356 -7.08 -5.71 -21.55
N ALA A 357 -7.39 -4.44 -21.70
CA ALA A 357 -6.86 -3.36 -20.88
C ALA A 357 -7.88 -2.91 -19.83
N ALA A 358 -7.39 -2.45 -18.68
CA ALA A 358 -8.21 -1.83 -17.64
C ALA A 358 -8.50 -0.36 -17.98
N TYR A 359 -9.73 0.06 -17.82
CA TYR A 359 -10.18 1.43 -18.11
C TYR A 359 -10.72 2.09 -16.84
N LEU A 360 -10.35 3.34 -16.60
CA LEU A 360 -10.90 4.14 -15.49
C LEU A 360 -12.42 4.32 -15.64
N GLY A 361 -13.12 4.27 -14.52
CA GLY A 361 -14.57 4.45 -14.46
C GLY A 361 -15.38 3.25 -14.95
N ARG A 362 -14.78 2.08 -15.10
CA ARG A 362 -15.49 0.84 -15.48
C ARG A 362 -15.58 -0.21 -14.38
N GLY A 363 -15.30 0.21 -13.15
CA GLY A 363 -15.38 -0.62 -11.95
C GLY A 363 -14.14 -1.47 -11.73
N ILE A 364 -14.27 -2.44 -10.81
CA ILE A 364 -13.18 -3.30 -10.39
C ILE A 364 -12.64 -4.15 -11.54
N VAL A 365 -11.34 -4.39 -11.56
CA VAL A 365 -10.64 -5.17 -12.57
C VAL A 365 -10.39 -6.58 -12.07
N LEU A 366 -10.75 -7.60 -12.83
CA LEU A 366 -10.34 -8.98 -12.61
C LEU A 366 -9.19 -9.35 -13.55
N ASN A 367 -8.03 -9.66 -12.98
CA ASN A 367 -6.90 -10.19 -13.74
C ASN A 367 -6.79 -11.70 -13.49
N LYS A 368 -7.12 -12.50 -14.50
CA LYS A 368 -7.05 -13.96 -14.40
C LYS A 368 -5.61 -14.42 -14.10
N PHE A 369 -4.63 -13.68 -14.62
CA PHE A 369 -3.20 -13.84 -14.41
C PHE A 369 -2.51 -12.47 -14.58
N THR A 370 -1.34 -12.30 -13.98
CA THR A 370 -0.57 -11.04 -14.01
C THR A 370 0.82 -11.24 -14.62
N GLY A 371 1.54 -12.26 -14.31
CA GLY A 371 2.94 -12.54 -14.61
C GLY A 371 3.51 -12.07 -15.95
N ALA A 372 4.84 -11.96 -16.02
CA ALA A 372 5.55 -11.49 -17.20
C ALA A 372 5.78 -12.60 -18.25
N ARG A 373 5.93 -12.21 -19.53
CA ARG A 373 6.22 -13.10 -20.65
C ARG A 373 5.23 -14.28 -20.70
N GLY A 374 5.68 -15.54 -20.56
CA GLY A 374 4.81 -16.73 -20.52
C GLY A 374 4.09 -16.92 -19.17
N LYS A 375 3.57 -15.88 -18.54
CA LYS A 375 2.88 -15.90 -17.24
C LYS A 375 3.78 -16.30 -16.06
N SER A 376 5.07 -16.06 -16.16
CA SER A 376 6.03 -16.40 -15.11
C SER A 376 5.79 -15.58 -13.85
N GLY A 377 5.85 -16.22 -12.67
CA GLY A 377 5.67 -15.57 -11.37
C GLY A 377 4.24 -15.09 -11.10
N SER A 378 3.24 -15.75 -11.68
CA SER A 378 1.83 -15.40 -11.58
C SER A 378 0.98 -16.54 -11.04
N ASN A 379 -0.12 -16.22 -10.37
CA ASN A 379 -1.26 -17.10 -10.25
C ASN A 379 -2.05 -17.09 -11.57
N ASP A 380 -2.60 -18.24 -12.01
CA ASP A 380 -3.56 -18.33 -13.11
C ASP A 380 -4.87 -18.89 -12.55
N ALA A 381 -5.85 -18.03 -12.32
CA ALA A 381 -7.08 -18.40 -11.63
C ALA A 381 -7.89 -19.46 -12.40
N ASN A 382 -8.45 -20.44 -11.67
CA ASN A 382 -9.28 -21.50 -12.24
C ASN A 382 -10.56 -20.94 -12.87
N ALA A 383 -11.00 -21.53 -13.97
CA ALA A 383 -12.22 -21.10 -14.69
C ALA A 383 -13.47 -21.15 -13.81
N GLU A 384 -13.60 -22.17 -12.96
CA GLU A 384 -14.72 -22.35 -12.02
C GLU A 384 -14.74 -21.23 -10.99
N TYR A 385 -13.58 -20.83 -10.47
CA TYR A 385 -13.48 -19.73 -9.51
C TYR A 385 -13.77 -18.37 -10.16
N VAL A 386 -13.22 -18.13 -11.35
CA VAL A 386 -13.56 -16.93 -12.14
C VAL A 386 -15.06 -16.84 -12.39
N ALA A 387 -15.71 -17.95 -12.75
CA ALA A 387 -17.16 -17.99 -12.97
C ALA A 387 -17.94 -17.67 -11.68
N LYS A 388 -17.50 -18.20 -10.52
CA LYS A 388 -18.09 -17.93 -9.21
C LYS A 388 -18.01 -16.43 -8.87
N VAL A 389 -16.83 -15.83 -8.98
CA VAL A 389 -16.63 -14.39 -8.67
C VAL A 389 -17.47 -13.51 -9.61
N ARG A 390 -17.50 -13.82 -10.91
CA ARG A 390 -18.37 -13.11 -11.86
C ARG A 390 -19.85 -13.19 -11.47
N GLY A 391 -20.33 -14.38 -11.07
CA GLY A 391 -21.70 -14.56 -10.62
C GLY A 391 -22.03 -13.68 -9.42
N ILE A 392 -21.14 -13.66 -8.40
CA ILE A 392 -21.29 -12.80 -7.22
C ILE A 392 -21.40 -11.33 -7.62
N PHE A 393 -20.53 -10.85 -8.51
CA PHE A 393 -20.52 -9.45 -8.93
C PHE A 393 -21.76 -9.08 -9.77
N ASP A 394 -22.16 -9.93 -10.70
CA ASP A 394 -23.36 -9.74 -11.53
C ASP A 394 -24.63 -9.73 -10.63
N ASP A 395 -24.77 -10.66 -9.68
CA ASP A 395 -25.90 -10.75 -8.76
C ASP A 395 -25.97 -9.58 -7.76
N SER A 396 -24.83 -8.95 -7.45
CA SER A 396 -24.70 -7.81 -6.54
C SER A 396 -24.67 -6.45 -7.25
N ASN A 397 -24.93 -6.39 -8.55
CA ASN A 397 -24.87 -5.15 -9.35
C ASN A 397 -23.52 -4.40 -9.22
N VAL A 398 -22.40 -5.12 -9.22
CA VAL A 398 -21.07 -4.56 -9.21
C VAL A 398 -20.59 -4.34 -10.64
N ALA A 399 -20.15 -3.13 -10.94
CA ALA A 399 -19.47 -2.87 -12.20
C ALA A 399 -18.06 -3.46 -12.16
N PHE A 400 -17.74 -4.33 -13.10
CA PHE A 400 -16.42 -4.95 -13.22
C PHE A 400 -15.97 -5.13 -14.66
N GLN A 401 -14.69 -5.26 -14.84
CA GLN A 401 -14.03 -5.51 -16.12
C GLN A 401 -12.96 -6.58 -15.96
N THR A 402 -12.41 -7.05 -17.08
CA THR A 402 -11.29 -8.00 -17.09
C THR A 402 -10.14 -7.41 -17.87
N ALA A 403 -8.91 -7.57 -17.38
CA ALA A 403 -7.73 -7.05 -18.05
C ALA A 403 -6.53 -7.98 -17.90
N GLU A 404 -5.52 -7.71 -18.71
CA GLU A 404 -4.14 -8.17 -18.55
C GLU A 404 -3.26 -6.95 -18.21
N LEU A 405 -2.14 -7.19 -17.55
CA LEU A 405 -1.20 -6.15 -17.15
C LEU A 405 -0.28 -5.79 -18.34
N GLY A 406 -0.82 -4.96 -19.24
CA GLY A 406 -0.13 -4.55 -20.46
C GLY A 406 -0.21 -5.59 -21.60
N LYS A 407 0.52 -5.28 -22.66
CA LYS A 407 0.59 -6.11 -23.88
C LYS A 407 1.57 -7.27 -23.68
N VAL A 408 1.29 -8.41 -24.29
CA VAL A 408 2.21 -9.57 -24.27
C VAL A 408 3.62 -9.15 -24.68
N ASP A 409 4.63 -9.63 -23.95
CA ASP A 409 6.04 -9.29 -24.04
C ASP A 409 6.44 -7.84 -23.60
N VAL A 410 5.47 -7.00 -23.27
CA VAL A 410 5.71 -5.60 -22.81
C VAL A 410 5.41 -5.48 -21.32
N GLY A 411 4.28 -5.98 -20.87
CA GLY A 411 3.81 -5.88 -19.48
C GLY A 411 3.88 -7.19 -18.71
N GLY A 412 3.47 -7.12 -17.46
CA GLY A 412 3.40 -8.23 -16.51
C GLY A 412 4.25 -7.98 -15.25
N GLY A 413 3.75 -8.43 -14.12
CA GLY A 413 4.40 -8.36 -12.81
C GLY A 413 3.87 -9.47 -11.89
N GLY A 414 4.57 -9.76 -10.80
CA GLY A 414 4.08 -10.61 -9.73
C GLY A 414 3.17 -9.80 -8.80
N THR A 415 2.30 -10.48 -8.08
CA THR A 415 1.45 -9.97 -7.01
C THR A 415 1.50 -10.95 -5.85
N ILE A 416 0.89 -10.64 -4.72
CA ILE A 416 0.78 -11.58 -3.59
C ILE A 416 -0.05 -12.84 -3.92
N ALA A 417 -0.80 -12.85 -5.04
CA ALA A 417 -1.71 -13.93 -5.42
C ALA A 417 -1.03 -15.30 -5.52
N TYR A 418 0.15 -15.38 -6.16
CA TYR A 418 0.84 -16.66 -6.33
C TYR A 418 1.31 -17.25 -4.99
N ILE A 419 1.62 -16.39 -4.02
CA ILE A 419 2.08 -16.80 -2.68
C ILE A 419 0.90 -17.42 -1.91
N ALA A 420 -0.25 -16.74 -1.91
CA ALA A 420 -1.48 -17.27 -1.33
C ALA A 420 -1.90 -18.61 -1.97
N ALA A 421 -1.77 -18.72 -3.29
CA ALA A 421 -2.07 -19.94 -4.03
C ALA A 421 -1.23 -21.17 -3.60
N LEU A 422 -0.04 -20.95 -3.00
CA LEU A 422 0.78 -22.06 -2.47
C LEU A 422 0.09 -22.84 -1.34
N TYR A 423 -0.87 -22.23 -0.64
CA TYR A 423 -1.71 -22.93 0.35
C TYR A 423 -2.77 -23.84 -0.32
N GLY A 424 -2.92 -23.79 -1.63
CA GLY A 424 -3.90 -24.57 -2.40
C GLY A 424 -5.31 -23.96 -2.41
N MET A 425 -5.46 -22.68 -1.97
CA MET A 425 -6.71 -21.95 -2.06
C MET A 425 -6.97 -21.42 -3.48
N ASN A 426 -8.21 -21.04 -3.75
CA ASN A 426 -8.56 -20.36 -5.01
C ASN A 426 -8.28 -18.87 -4.87
N VAL A 427 -7.48 -18.33 -5.79
CA VAL A 427 -7.07 -16.92 -5.79
C VAL A 427 -7.27 -16.31 -7.16
N ILE A 428 -7.71 -15.06 -7.21
CA ILE A 428 -7.72 -14.22 -8.41
C ILE A 428 -7.29 -12.80 -8.04
N ASP A 429 -6.53 -12.15 -8.93
CA ASP A 429 -6.19 -10.74 -8.78
C ASP A 429 -7.40 -9.85 -9.10
N SER A 430 -7.68 -8.89 -8.22
CA SER A 430 -8.90 -8.07 -8.29
C SER A 430 -8.69 -6.70 -7.65
N GLY A 431 -8.37 -5.68 -8.44
CA GLY A 431 -8.13 -4.33 -7.98
C GLY A 431 -8.74 -3.24 -8.87
N VAL A 432 -8.20 -2.06 -8.86
CA VAL A 432 -8.69 -0.92 -9.64
C VAL A 432 -7.66 -0.46 -10.67
N ALA A 433 -8.14 0.21 -11.72
CA ALA A 433 -7.27 0.81 -12.72
C ALA A 433 -6.57 2.07 -12.15
N VAL A 434 -5.23 2.13 -12.26
CA VAL A 434 -4.41 3.26 -11.83
C VAL A 434 -3.58 3.78 -13.00
N LEU A 435 -3.54 5.09 -13.18
CA LEU A 435 -2.63 5.78 -14.09
C LEU A 435 -1.40 6.28 -13.33
N SER A 436 -0.26 6.31 -14.01
CA SER A 436 1.03 6.72 -13.42
C SER A 436 1.45 5.87 -12.21
N MET A 437 1.09 4.59 -12.20
CA MET A 437 1.48 3.61 -11.18
C MET A 437 2.99 3.71 -10.89
N HIS A 438 3.39 3.64 -9.61
CA HIS A 438 4.75 3.84 -9.09
C HIS A 438 5.34 5.27 -9.26
N ALA A 439 4.56 6.22 -9.78
CA ALA A 439 5.01 7.61 -9.78
C ALA A 439 4.78 8.27 -8.40
N PRO A 440 5.45 9.40 -8.10
CA PRO A 440 5.17 10.16 -6.87
C PRO A 440 3.71 10.59 -6.71
N TRP A 441 2.98 10.69 -7.82
CA TRP A 441 1.53 10.95 -7.84
C TRP A 441 0.87 10.02 -8.84
N GLU A 442 -0.14 9.32 -8.37
CA GLU A 442 -0.93 8.35 -9.12
C GLU A 442 -2.37 8.82 -9.22
N VAL A 443 -3.12 8.30 -10.21
CA VAL A 443 -4.51 8.72 -10.43
C VAL A 443 -5.41 7.50 -10.61
N THR A 444 -6.51 7.47 -9.86
CA THR A 444 -7.58 6.47 -10.04
C THR A 444 -8.97 7.13 -10.02
N SER A 445 -9.97 6.43 -10.57
CA SER A 445 -11.35 6.91 -10.62
C SER A 445 -12.09 6.70 -9.31
N LYS A 446 -12.84 7.69 -8.85
CA LYS A 446 -13.74 7.53 -7.68
C LYS A 446 -14.79 6.45 -7.91
N ALA A 447 -15.26 6.27 -9.15
CA ALA A 447 -16.19 5.19 -9.47
C ALA A 447 -15.56 3.81 -9.24
N ASP A 448 -14.28 3.63 -9.63
CA ASP A 448 -13.58 2.35 -9.45
C ASP A 448 -13.34 2.07 -7.97
N ILE A 449 -13.01 3.09 -7.17
CA ILE A 449 -12.92 3.00 -5.70
C ILE A 449 -14.25 2.53 -5.09
N TYR A 450 -15.36 3.13 -5.52
CA TYR A 450 -16.70 2.79 -5.03
C TYR A 450 -17.10 1.37 -5.41
N GLU A 451 -16.88 0.98 -6.67
CA GLU A 451 -17.18 -0.38 -7.13
C GLU A 451 -16.26 -1.43 -6.50
N ALA A 452 -14.99 -1.10 -6.20
CA ALA A 452 -14.11 -2.01 -5.45
C ALA A 452 -14.67 -2.31 -4.05
N LYS A 453 -15.09 -1.29 -3.29
CA LYS A 453 -15.72 -1.48 -1.98
C LYS A 453 -16.96 -2.36 -2.07
N LYS A 454 -17.84 -2.14 -3.06
CA LYS A 454 -19.03 -2.96 -3.30
C LYS A 454 -18.67 -4.41 -3.64
N ALA A 455 -17.70 -4.60 -4.54
CA ALA A 455 -17.23 -5.92 -4.96
C ALA A 455 -16.66 -6.73 -3.79
N TYR A 456 -15.82 -6.10 -2.98
CA TYR A 456 -15.19 -6.75 -1.83
C TYR A 456 -16.22 -7.14 -0.78
N LYS A 457 -17.19 -6.27 -0.48
CA LYS A 457 -18.29 -6.60 0.41
C LYS A 457 -19.12 -7.76 -0.14
N ALA A 458 -19.54 -7.69 -1.40
CA ALA A 458 -20.31 -8.75 -2.05
C ALA A 458 -19.57 -10.11 -2.03
N PHE A 459 -18.26 -10.10 -2.24
CA PHE A 459 -17.42 -11.29 -2.16
C PHE A 459 -17.38 -11.88 -0.74
N LEU A 460 -17.16 -11.04 0.29
CA LEU A 460 -17.13 -11.50 1.68
C LEU A 460 -18.45 -12.15 2.09
N GLU A 461 -19.57 -11.63 1.63
CA GLU A 461 -20.91 -12.09 1.97
C GLU A 461 -21.33 -13.37 1.22
N ASN A 462 -20.88 -13.56 -0.02
CA ASN A 462 -21.47 -14.54 -0.94
C ASN A 462 -20.50 -15.61 -1.49
N ALA A 463 -19.21 -15.55 -1.20
CA ALA A 463 -18.22 -16.49 -1.77
C ALA A 463 -18.18 -17.87 -1.10
#